data_e579a4e0497ec13808539d35f084355d
#
_entry.id   e579a4e0497ec13808539d35f084355d
#
_cell.length_a   1.000
_cell.length_b   1.000
_cell.length_c   1.000
_cell.angle_alpha   90.00
_cell.angle_beta   90.00
_cell.angle_gamma   90.00
#
_symmetry.space_group_name_H-M   'P 1'
#
loop_
_entity.id
_entity.type
_entity.pdbx_description
1 polymer ?
#
loop_
_entity_poly.entity_id
_entity_poly.type
_entity_poly.pdbx_seq_one_letter_code
_entity_poly.pdbx_strand_id
1 'polypeptide(L)' 'MAGMDDQIDARLAEMEVKLAFQDELLDALNATVARQQKDMELLQQQMRLLYQQFRQAQPDDAASGLSPRDEIPPHY' A
#
# COMPACT_ATOMS: atom_id res chain seq x y z
N MET A 1 -49.88 -9.52 -12.04
CA MET A 1 -48.80 -9.64 -11.91
C MET A 1 -48.13 -8.55 -11.31
N ALA A 2 -48.79 -7.68 -10.68
CA ALA A 2 -48.18 -6.63 -10.00
C ALA A 2 -47.24 -7.15 -8.93
N GLY A 3 -47.58 -8.24 -8.30
CA GLY A 3 -46.73 -8.72 -7.24
C GLY A 3 -45.36 -9.11 -7.70
N MET A 4 -45.30 -9.71 -8.89
CA MET A 4 -44.03 -10.13 -9.40
C MET A 4 -43.20 -8.95 -9.82
N ASP A 5 -43.79 -7.97 -10.46
CA ASP A 5 -43.08 -6.78 -10.84
C ASP A 5 -42.60 -6.04 -9.63
N ASP A 6 -43.41 -5.99 -8.59
CA ASP A 6 -43.00 -5.31 -7.38
C ASP A 6 -41.81 -6.00 -6.75
N GLN A 7 -41.79 -7.31 -6.78
CA GLN A 7 -40.67 -8.02 -6.22
C GLN A 7 -39.41 -7.78 -6.99
N ILE A 8 -39.49 -7.76 -8.29
CA ILE A 8 -38.33 -7.52 -9.12
C ILE A 8 -37.83 -6.10 -8.89
N ASP A 9 -38.73 -5.15 -8.84
CA ASP A 9 -38.34 -3.78 -8.60
C ASP A 9 -37.67 -3.63 -7.25
N ALA A 10 -38.19 -4.29 -6.26
CA ALA A 10 -37.61 -4.20 -4.93
C ALA A 10 -36.20 -4.80 -4.93
N ARG A 11 -36.01 -5.88 -5.61
CA ARG A 11 -34.71 -6.51 -5.68
C ARG A 11 -33.71 -5.65 -6.43
N LEU A 12 -34.16 -5.05 -7.51
CA LEU A 12 -33.30 -4.17 -8.26
C LEU A 12 -32.89 -2.96 -7.42
N ALA A 13 -33.83 -2.41 -6.70
CA ALA A 13 -33.51 -1.28 -5.85
C ALA A 13 -32.50 -1.67 -4.79
N GLU A 14 -32.66 -2.85 -4.23
CA GLU A 14 -31.74 -3.33 -3.24
C GLU A 14 -30.35 -3.46 -3.81
N MET A 15 -30.28 -4.02 -5.01
CA MET A 15 -28.99 -4.21 -5.65
C MET A 15 -28.35 -2.88 -6.01
N GLU A 16 -29.15 -1.92 -6.40
CA GLU A 16 -28.62 -0.61 -6.71
C GLU A 16 -27.99 0.03 -5.50
N VAL A 17 -28.65 -0.12 -4.35
CA VAL A 17 -28.10 0.42 -3.12
C VAL A 17 -26.80 -0.25 -2.78
N LYS A 18 -26.74 -1.56 -2.93
CA LYS A 18 -25.53 -2.28 -2.62
C LYS A 18 -24.39 -1.90 -3.57
N LEU A 19 -24.73 -1.71 -4.83
CA LEU A 19 -23.71 -1.31 -5.78
C LEU A 19 -23.16 0.06 -5.47
N ALA A 20 -24.03 0.99 -5.12
CA ALA A 20 -23.58 2.33 -4.78
C ALA A 20 -22.66 2.28 -3.57
N PHE A 21 -23.03 1.45 -2.59
CA PHE A 21 -22.20 1.33 -1.41
C PHE A 21 -20.84 0.72 -1.76
N GLN A 22 -20.83 -0.27 -2.62
CA GLN A 22 -19.58 -0.88 -3.02
C GLN A 22 -18.71 0.07 -3.81
N ASP A 23 -19.32 0.90 -4.63
CA ASP A 23 -18.56 1.89 -5.37
C ASP A 23 -17.86 2.83 -4.42
N GLU A 24 -18.55 3.27 -3.40
CA GLU A 24 -17.94 4.15 -2.43
C GLU A 24 -16.82 3.47 -1.70
N LEU A 25 -17.01 2.20 -1.37
CA LEU A 25 -15.96 1.45 -0.71
C LEU A 25 -14.73 1.32 -1.59
N LEU A 26 -14.95 1.05 -2.87
CA LEU A 26 -13.85 0.93 -3.79
C LEU A 26 -13.08 2.23 -3.93
N ASP A 27 -13.81 3.33 -4.00
CA ASP A 27 -13.16 4.62 -4.09
C ASP A 27 -12.31 4.88 -2.85
N ALA A 28 -12.86 4.57 -1.69
CA ALA A 28 -12.12 4.77 -0.46
C ALA A 28 -10.90 3.87 -0.39
N LEU A 29 -11.05 2.63 -0.82
CA LEU A 29 -9.93 1.70 -0.84
C LEU A 29 -8.85 2.18 -1.80
N ASN A 30 -9.25 2.61 -2.97
CA ASN A 30 -8.28 3.09 -3.94
C ASN A 30 -7.50 4.27 -3.40
N ALA A 31 -8.19 5.19 -2.73
CA ALA A 31 -7.52 6.33 -2.14
C ALA A 31 -6.55 5.89 -1.05
N THR A 32 -6.97 4.92 -0.27
CA THR A 32 -6.12 4.43 0.80
C THR A 32 -4.87 3.75 0.25
N VAL A 33 -5.04 2.94 -0.78
CA VAL A 33 -3.91 2.26 -1.37
C VAL A 33 -2.94 3.27 -1.97
N ALA A 34 -3.47 4.28 -2.64
CA ALA A 34 -2.61 5.29 -3.23
C ALA A 34 -1.80 6.02 -2.16
N ARG A 35 -2.45 6.33 -1.04
CA ARG A 35 -1.76 6.99 0.03
C ARG A 35 -0.69 6.09 0.63
N GLN A 36 -1.02 4.82 0.81
CA GLN A 36 -0.07 3.88 1.37
C GLN A 36 1.13 3.70 0.45
N GLN A 37 0.91 3.72 -0.84
CA GLN A 37 2.02 3.62 -1.76
C GLN A 37 2.94 4.82 -1.66
N LYS A 38 2.36 6.00 -1.52
CA LYS A 38 3.18 7.17 -1.35
C LYS A 38 3.98 7.10 -0.07
N ASP A 39 3.36 6.65 1.00
CA ASP A 39 4.06 6.52 2.26
C ASP A 39 5.21 5.53 2.15
N MET A 40 4.98 4.44 1.45
CA MET A 40 6.03 3.45 1.29
C MET A 40 7.19 4.01 0.47
N GLU A 41 6.89 4.74 -0.56
CA GLU A 41 7.94 5.33 -1.37
C GLU A 41 8.76 6.32 -0.56
N LEU A 42 8.08 7.09 0.27
CA LEU A 42 8.77 8.03 1.11
C LEU A 42 9.67 7.32 2.11
N LEU A 43 9.15 6.26 2.71
CA LEU A 43 9.95 5.47 3.63
C LEU A 43 11.16 4.87 2.95
N GLN A 44 10.99 4.39 1.74
CA GLN A 44 12.11 3.84 1.01
C GLN A 44 13.17 4.90 0.74
N GLN A 45 12.74 6.09 0.41
CA GLN A 45 13.69 7.16 0.20
C GLN A 45 14.45 7.48 1.47
N GLN A 46 13.73 7.54 2.57
CA GLN A 46 14.36 7.83 3.85
C GLN A 46 15.34 6.73 4.24
N MET A 47 14.98 5.51 3.96
CA MET A 47 15.87 4.41 4.24
C MET A 47 17.16 4.52 3.42
N ARG A 48 17.03 4.89 2.17
CA ARG A 48 18.21 5.04 1.34
C ARG A 48 19.10 6.15 1.85
N LEU A 49 18.51 7.24 2.24
CA LEU A 49 19.28 8.35 2.78
C LEU A 49 19.96 7.95 4.08
N LEU A 50 19.25 7.26 4.92
CA LEU A 50 19.80 6.81 6.17
C LEU A 50 20.97 5.87 5.93
N TYR A 51 20.82 4.97 5.00
CA TYR A 51 21.86 4.03 4.67
C TYR A 51 23.10 4.76 4.15
N GLN A 52 22.89 5.75 3.32
CA GLN A 52 24.00 6.52 2.80
C GLN A 52 24.72 7.26 3.91
N GLN A 53 23.98 7.84 4.83
CA GLN A 53 24.57 8.53 5.93
C GLN A 53 25.37 7.59 6.81
N PHE A 54 24.83 6.41 7.02
CA PHE A 54 25.52 5.44 7.82
C PHE A 54 26.84 5.06 7.18
N ARG A 55 26.83 4.83 5.87
CA ARG A 55 28.04 4.46 5.17
C ARG A 55 29.05 5.59 5.18
N GLN A 56 28.61 6.81 5.06
CA GLN A 56 29.51 7.92 5.09
C GLN A 56 30.13 8.12 6.48
N ALA A 57 29.36 7.78 7.48
CA ALA A 57 29.85 7.95 8.84
C ALA A 57 30.90 6.90 9.19
N GLN A 58 30.92 5.80 8.52
CA GLN A 58 31.91 4.76 8.78
C GLN A 58 32.63 4.40 7.50
N PRO A 59 33.38 5.27 7.00
CA PRO A 59 33.98 5.00 5.69
C PRO A 59 34.95 3.85 5.72
N ASP A 60 35.99 3.96 6.45
CA ASP A 60 37.03 2.98 6.40
C ASP A 60 36.73 1.80 7.26
N ASP A 61 36.31 2.04 8.42
CA ASP A 61 36.06 0.95 9.34
C ASP A 61 35.00 0.05 8.78
N ALA A 62 34.01 0.63 8.23
CA ALA A 62 32.97 -0.17 7.69
C ALA A 62 33.49 -1.00 6.55
N ALA A 63 34.31 -0.40 5.77
CA ALA A 63 34.79 -1.11 4.62
C ALA A 63 35.67 -2.26 5.03
N SER A 64 36.49 -2.03 6.00
CA SER A 64 37.41 -3.07 6.34
C SER A 64 36.82 -4.01 7.34
N GLY A 65 36.22 -3.50 8.35
CA GLY A 65 35.73 -4.35 9.37
C GLY A 65 34.59 -5.18 8.94
N LEU A 66 33.68 -4.58 8.25
CA LEU A 66 32.60 -5.30 7.92
C LEU A 66 32.74 -5.95 6.73
N SER A 67 32.55 -7.05 6.70
CA SER A 67 32.57 -7.68 5.47
C SER A 67 31.40 -7.30 4.74
N PRO A 68 31.50 -7.19 3.52
CA PRO A 68 30.35 -6.88 2.71
C PRO A 68 29.20 -7.80 2.94
N ARG A 69 29.52 -9.00 3.18
CA ARG A 69 28.45 -9.93 3.31
C ARG A 69 27.65 -9.64 4.53
N ASP A 70 28.23 -9.03 5.46
CA ASP A 70 27.48 -8.74 6.63
C ASP A 70 26.42 -7.78 6.33
N GLU A 71 26.70 -6.92 5.43
CA GLU A 71 25.76 -5.99 5.16
C GLU A 71 24.68 -6.43 4.41
N ILE A 72 24.85 -7.47 3.82
CA ILE A 72 23.84 -7.91 3.02
C ILE A 72 23.02 -8.79 3.64
N PRO A 73 22.22 -8.55 4.14
CA PRO A 73 21.43 -9.47 4.77
C PRO A 73 20.56 -9.92 3.87
N PRO A 74 20.38 -10.22 3.70
CA PRO A 74 19.69 -10.69 2.88
C PRO A 74 18.60 -10.19 2.66
N HIS A 75 18.40 -10.07 2.51
CA HIS A 75 17.58 -9.75 2.24
C HIS A 75 16.76 -10.29 2.07
N TYR A 76 16.50 -10.55 2.04
CA TYR A 76 15.86 -11.10 1.90
C TYR A 76 15.26 -10.83 1.88
#